data_4c4bd6209ac568b74e3eb566c717f1f4
#
_entry.id   4c4bd6209ac568b74e3eb566c717f1f4
#
_cell.length_a   1.000
_cell.length_b   1.000
_cell.length_c   1.000
_cell.angle_alpha   90.00
_cell.angle_beta   90.00
_cell.angle_gamma   90.00
#
_symmetry.space_group_name_H-M   'P 1'
#
loop_
_entity.id
_entity.type
_entity.pdbx_description
1 polymer ?
#
loop_
_entity_poly.entity_id
_entity_poly.type
_entity_poly.pdbx_seq_one_letter_code
_entity_poly.pdbx_strand_id
1 'polypeptide(L)'
;FPEYTHEKSQEWFNRALNAIPSGVYGHLGPSEGLFLPITKWPLMSQKAKGTYFWDVDGNKYLDLMCAYGPNVLGYGDPDVDKAAKAQLEKGNCTTTPMSVMVDCADLLVDTVNTADWAFFAKNGNDATQGAIMCARAYTHRKKIIMFQGYYHGVSPWCQKKDYPGVLVEDVAGTGVAIVATSTARVK
;
A
#
# COMPACT_ATOMS: atom_id res chain seq x y z
N PHE A 1 7.78 -32.30 -3.50
CA PHE A 1 7.52 -30.99 -2.88
C PHE A 1 6.89 -31.25 -1.51
N PRO A 2 7.26 -30.50 -0.45
CA PRO A 2 6.58 -30.66 0.84
C PRO A 2 5.10 -30.37 0.70
N GLU A 3 4.28 -31.17 1.33
CA GLU A 3 2.85 -30.95 1.37
C GLU A 3 2.56 -29.79 2.35
N TYR A 4 1.95 -28.73 1.87
CA TYR A 4 1.61 -27.57 2.69
C TYR A 4 0.27 -27.81 3.38
N THR A 5 0.24 -27.59 4.68
CA THR A 5 -0.98 -27.57 5.49
C THR A 5 -1.41 -26.13 5.74
N HIS A 6 -2.72 -25.89 5.89
CA HIS A 6 -3.29 -24.55 6.10
C HIS A 6 -4.34 -24.54 7.21
N GLU A 7 -4.29 -25.50 8.12
CA GLU A 7 -5.30 -25.69 9.16
C GLU A 7 -5.32 -24.51 10.13
N LYS A 8 -4.15 -24.06 10.61
CA LYS A 8 -4.03 -22.89 11.49
C LYS A 8 -4.38 -21.59 10.77
N SER A 9 -3.96 -21.44 9.52
CA SER A 9 -4.32 -20.30 8.70
C SER A 9 -5.84 -20.19 8.53
N GLN A 10 -6.53 -21.31 8.31
CA GLN A 10 -7.98 -21.35 8.23
C GLN A 10 -8.64 -21.00 9.57
N GLU A 11 -8.12 -21.53 10.69
CA GLU A 11 -8.60 -21.19 12.03
C GLU A 11 -8.49 -19.68 12.30
N TRP A 12 -7.33 -19.09 12.05
CA TRP A 12 -7.12 -17.66 12.20
C TRP A 12 -8.00 -16.83 11.29
N PHE A 13 -8.21 -17.29 10.05
CA PHE A 13 -9.09 -16.61 9.12
C PHE A 13 -10.56 -16.63 9.60
N ASN A 14 -11.05 -17.78 10.06
CA ASN A 14 -12.39 -17.90 10.61
C ASN A 14 -12.59 -16.98 11.82
N ARG A 15 -11.57 -16.86 12.68
CA ARG A 15 -11.56 -15.91 13.79
C ARG A 15 -11.56 -14.46 13.29
N ALA A 16 -10.77 -14.14 12.27
CA ALA A 16 -10.68 -12.80 11.70
C ALA A 16 -12.02 -12.34 11.11
N LEU A 17 -12.81 -13.23 10.49
CA LEU A 17 -14.12 -12.91 9.94
C LEU A 17 -15.11 -12.34 10.98
N ASN A 18 -14.90 -12.62 12.27
CA ASN A 18 -15.75 -12.08 13.33
C ASN A 18 -15.42 -10.63 13.71
N ALA A 19 -14.24 -10.12 13.33
CA ALA A 19 -13.75 -8.83 13.78
C ALA A 19 -13.22 -7.93 12.65
N ILE A 20 -12.93 -8.51 11.50
CA ILE A 20 -12.34 -7.81 10.36
C ILE A 20 -13.22 -8.05 9.13
N PRO A 21 -13.73 -7.01 8.45
CA PRO A 21 -14.45 -7.17 7.20
C PRO A 21 -13.62 -7.98 6.20
N SER A 22 -14.21 -9.01 5.62
CA SER A 22 -13.55 -9.96 4.70
C SER A 22 -12.40 -10.79 5.31
N GLY A 23 -12.16 -10.70 6.63
CA GLY A 23 -11.16 -11.48 7.34
C GLY A 23 -9.69 -11.11 7.09
N VAL A 24 -9.44 -10.09 6.26
CA VAL A 24 -8.10 -9.60 5.90
C VAL A 24 -8.08 -8.06 5.87
N TYR A 25 -7.26 -7.45 5.02
CA TYR A 25 -7.26 -5.99 4.83
C TYR A 25 -8.67 -5.49 4.47
N GLY A 26 -9.19 -4.52 5.19
CA GLY A 26 -10.58 -4.07 5.09
C GLY A 26 -11.03 -3.58 3.70
N HIS A 27 -10.12 -3.30 2.77
CA HIS A 27 -10.41 -2.82 1.42
C HIS A 27 -10.12 -3.87 0.32
N LEU A 28 -9.57 -5.03 0.68
CA LEU A 28 -9.30 -6.13 -0.24
C LEU A 28 -10.01 -7.40 0.25
N GLY A 29 -10.67 -8.09 -0.64
CA GLY A 29 -11.15 -9.44 -0.37
C GLY A 29 -10.00 -10.43 -0.28
N PRO A 30 -10.16 -11.56 0.43
CA PRO A 30 -9.08 -12.53 0.67
C PRO A 30 -8.45 -13.10 -0.60
N SER A 31 -9.20 -13.21 -1.68
CA SER A 31 -8.73 -13.70 -2.99
C SER A 31 -8.57 -12.59 -4.02
N GLU A 32 -8.92 -11.36 -3.68
CA GLU A 32 -8.89 -10.24 -4.60
C GLU A 32 -7.44 -9.79 -4.82
N GLY A 33 -6.99 -9.82 -6.04
CA GLY A 33 -5.61 -9.48 -6.41
C GLY A 33 -4.59 -10.62 -6.28
N LEU A 34 -4.95 -11.75 -5.69
CA LEU A 34 -4.06 -12.91 -5.56
C LEU A 34 -4.36 -14.03 -6.55
N PHE A 35 -5.50 -13.98 -7.21
CA PHE A 35 -5.96 -14.94 -8.25
C PHE A 35 -6.01 -16.41 -7.79
N LEU A 36 -5.96 -16.65 -6.48
CA LEU A 36 -5.97 -17.98 -5.90
C LEU A 36 -7.16 -18.12 -4.93
N PRO A 37 -7.79 -19.31 -4.87
CA PRO A 37 -8.79 -19.59 -3.86
C PRO A 37 -8.22 -19.43 -2.45
N ILE A 38 -8.99 -18.87 -1.55
CA ILE A 38 -8.61 -18.65 -0.14
C ILE A 38 -8.09 -19.92 0.54
N THR A 39 -8.62 -21.10 0.17
CA THR A 39 -8.20 -22.40 0.68
C THR A 39 -6.83 -22.86 0.16
N LYS A 40 -6.25 -22.14 -0.80
CA LYS A 40 -4.96 -22.48 -1.41
C LYS A 40 -3.88 -21.43 -1.12
N TRP A 41 -4.22 -20.35 -0.43
CA TRP A 41 -3.30 -19.26 -0.14
C TRP A 41 -3.00 -19.18 1.37
N PRO A 42 -1.76 -18.89 1.79
CA PRO A 42 -1.44 -18.63 3.18
C PRO A 42 -2.14 -17.35 3.63
N LEU A 43 -3.10 -17.52 4.51
CA LEU A 43 -3.96 -16.42 4.94
C LEU A 43 -3.33 -15.56 6.01
N MET A 44 -2.46 -16.15 6.85
CA MET A 44 -1.88 -15.50 8.01
C MET A 44 -0.37 -15.70 8.05
N SER A 45 0.38 -14.63 7.79
CA SER A 45 1.84 -14.63 7.93
C SER A 45 2.23 -14.50 9.39
N GLN A 46 3.25 -15.22 9.83
CA GLN A 46 3.80 -15.16 11.19
C GLN A 46 5.15 -14.47 11.26
N LYS A 47 5.99 -14.66 10.25
CA LYS A 47 7.32 -14.02 10.16
C LYS A 47 7.73 -13.83 8.71
N ALA A 48 8.66 -12.90 8.51
CA ALA A 48 9.29 -12.69 7.21
C ALA A 48 10.77 -12.32 7.39
N LYS A 49 11.62 -12.72 6.43
CA LYS A 49 13.03 -12.37 6.39
C LYS A 49 13.59 -12.48 4.97
N GLY A 50 14.33 -11.47 4.53
CA GLY A 50 14.86 -11.40 3.18
C GLY A 50 13.74 -11.47 2.15
N THR A 51 13.77 -12.42 1.24
CA THR A 51 12.75 -12.62 0.20
C THR A 51 11.66 -13.62 0.58
N TYR A 52 11.64 -14.10 1.82
CA TYR A 52 10.73 -15.15 2.25
C TYR A 52 9.82 -14.70 3.38
N PHE A 53 8.61 -15.27 3.41
CA PHE A 53 7.76 -15.24 4.58
C PHE A 53 7.29 -16.65 4.96
N TRP A 54 6.81 -16.80 6.17
CA TRP A 54 6.25 -18.04 6.72
C TRP A 54 4.86 -17.76 7.25
N ASP A 55 3.94 -18.64 6.95
CA ASP A 55 2.63 -18.60 7.55
C ASP A 55 2.60 -19.19 8.98
N VAL A 56 1.44 -19.14 9.61
CA VAL A 56 1.21 -19.68 10.96
C VAL A 56 1.27 -21.21 11.01
N ASP A 57 1.15 -21.88 9.87
CA ASP A 57 1.32 -23.34 9.74
C ASP A 57 2.79 -23.73 9.59
N GLY A 58 3.68 -22.76 9.39
CA GLY A 58 5.13 -22.96 9.25
C GLY A 58 5.60 -23.15 7.81
N ASN A 59 4.69 -23.05 6.83
CA ASN A 59 5.03 -23.12 5.43
C ASN A 59 5.89 -21.91 5.03
N LYS A 60 6.89 -22.12 4.19
CA LYS A 60 7.81 -21.10 3.69
C LYS A 60 7.46 -20.73 2.26
N TYR A 61 7.33 -19.44 1.99
CA TYR A 61 7.00 -18.90 0.68
C TYR A 61 8.04 -17.90 0.22
N LEU A 62 8.34 -17.90 -1.07
CA LEU A 62 9.05 -16.81 -1.74
C LEU A 62 8.06 -15.69 -2.02
N ASP A 63 8.34 -14.49 -1.52
CA ASP A 63 7.49 -13.31 -1.76
C ASP A 63 7.88 -12.62 -3.06
N LEU A 64 7.05 -12.77 -4.07
CA LEU A 64 7.16 -12.06 -5.35
C LEU A 64 6.30 -10.78 -5.39
N MET A 65 5.51 -10.53 -4.36
CA MET A 65 4.65 -9.33 -4.24
C MET A 65 5.36 -8.15 -3.58
N CYS A 66 6.44 -8.40 -2.84
CA CYS A 66 7.21 -7.37 -2.14
C CYS A 66 6.34 -6.45 -1.27
N ALA A 67 5.38 -7.04 -0.53
CA ALA A 67 4.38 -6.31 0.25
C ALA A 67 3.62 -5.23 -0.57
N TYR A 68 3.22 -5.56 -1.79
CA TYR A 68 2.62 -4.66 -2.79
C TYR A 68 3.57 -3.57 -3.32
N GLY A 69 4.88 -3.85 -3.32
CA GLY A 69 5.92 -3.03 -3.93
C GLY A 69 6.84 -2.27 -2.97
N PRO A 70 6.44 -1.84 -1.75
CA PRO A 70 7.32 -1.05 -0.89
C PRO A 70 8.52 -1.81 -0.32
N ASN A 71 8.49 -3.14 -0.27
CA ASN A 71 9.55 -3.95 0.34
C ASN A 71 10.71 -4.21 -0.64
N VAL A 72 11.41 -3.15 -1.03
CA VAL A 72 12.47 -3.20 -2.06
C VAL A 72 13.75 -3.90 -1.59
N LEU A 73 14.09 -3.75 -0.31
CA LEU A 73 15.31 -4.33 0.29
C LEU A 73 15.08 -5.74 0.87
N GLY A 74 13.85 -6.22 0.84
CA GLY A 74 13.45 -7.44 1.51
C GLY A 74 13.06 -7.21 2.98
N TYR A 75 12.58 -8.27 3.62
CA TYR A 75 12.11 -8.24 5.00
C TYR A 75 13.27 -8.25 5.99
N GLY A 76 13.19 -7.37 7.00
CA GLY A 76 14.14 -7.36 8.11
C GLY A 76 15.57 -7.06 7.67
N ASP A 77 15.73 -6.02 6.81
CA ASP A 77 17.03 -5.47 6.48
C ASP A 77 17.73 -4.97 7.75
N PRO A 78 18.94 -5.44 8.05
CA PRO A 78 19.58 -5.16 9.33
C PRO A 78 19.94 -3.69 9.54
N ASP A 79 20.25 -2.95 8.49
CA ASP A 79 20.64 -1.54 8.61
C ASP A 79 19.40 -0.67 8.82
N VAL A 80 18.32 -0.96 8.11
CA VAL A 80 17.02 -0.29 8.29
C VAL A 80 16.47 -0.57 9.69
N ASP A 81 16.46 -1.84 10.11
CA ASP A 81 15.99 -2.23 11.43
C ASP A 81 16.81 -1.59 12.57
N LYS A 82 18.12 -1.51 12.42
CA LYS A 82 19.01 -0.86 13.39
C LYS A 82 18.71 0.63 13.51
N ALA A 83 18.56 1.33 12.38
CA ALA A 83 18.23 2.76 12.38
C ALA A 83 16.85 3.01 13.01
N ALA A 84 15.84 2.20 12.67
CA ALA A 84 14.51 2.30 13.24
C ALA A 84 14.50 2.07 14.76
N LYS A 85 15.21 1.04 15.24
CA LYS A 85 15.31 0.76 16.67
C LYS A 85 16.00 1.91 17.43
N ALA A 86 17.11 2.43 16.90
CA ALA A 86 17.80 3.57 17.50
C ALA A 86 16.93 4.85 17.55
N GLN A 87 16.06 5.05 16.57
CA GLN A 87 15.10 6.14 16.59
C GLN A 87 13.96 5.93 17.59
N LEU A 88 13.47 4.69 17.75
CA LEU A 88 12.44 4.35 18.72
C LEU A 88 12.89 4.63 20.18
N GLU A 89 14.18 4.42 20.49
CA GLU A 89 14.76 4.74 21.80
C GLU A 89 14.73 6.26 22.11
N LYS A 90 14.74 7.10 21.08
CA LYS A 90 14.63 8.57 21.20
C LYS A 90 13.18 9.07 21.16
N GLY A 91 12.24 8.22 20.81
CA GLY A 91 10.83 8.53 20.55
C GLY A 91 10.49 8.55 19.06
N ASN A 92 9.22 8.28 18.76
CA ASN A 92 8.74 8.17 17.38
C ASN A 92 7.49 9.02 17.08
N CYS A 93 6.85 9.56 18.08
CA CYS A 93 5.60 10.31 17.94
C CYS A 93 5.59 11.51 18.88
N THR A 94 6.36 12.53 18.54
CA THR A 94 6.50 13.76 19.32
C THR A 94 5.57 14.84 18.81
N THR A 95 5.21 15.78 19.69
CA THR A 95 4.38 16.95 19.32
C THR A 95 5.09 17.88 18.33
N THR A 96 6.41 17.95 18.43
CA THR A 96 7.27 18.78 17.54
C THR A 96 8.01 17.88 16.56
N PRO A 97 8.36 18.39 15.37
CA PRO A 97 9.21 17.67 14.43
C PRO A 97 10.55 17.26 15.04
N MET A 98 11.02 16.07 14.71
CA MET A 98 12.37 15.62 15.08
C MET A 98 13.36 15.90 13.95
N SER A 99 14.65 16.08 14.29
CA SER A 99 15.71 16.35 13.32
C SER A 99 15.80 15.34 12.18
N VAL A 100 15.54 14.05 12.48
CA VAL A 100 15.52 12.98 11.46
C VAL A 100 14.54 13.25 10.31
N MET A 101 13.48 14.03 10.54
CA MET A 101 12.56 14.43 9.48
C MET A 101 13.23 15.43 8.52
N VAL A 102 14.06 16.33 9.04
CA VAL A 102 14.82 17.30 8.23
C VAL A 102 15.87 16.55 7.41
N ASP A 103 16.64 15.67 8.05
CA ASP A 103 17.65 14.83 7.36
C ASP A 103 17.02 14.03 6.22
N CYS A 104 15.83 13.48 6.44
CA CYS A 104 15.08 12.73 5.42
C CYS A 104 14.59 13.66 4.29
N ALA A 105 14.15 14.88 4.59
CA ALA A 105 13.71 15.85 3.59
C ALA A 105 14.89 16.28 2.70
N ASP A 106 16.02 16.59 3.30
CA ASP A 106 17.25 16.98 2.57
C ASP A 106 17.68 15.84 1.63
N LEU A 107 17.73 14.60 2.12
CA LEU A 107 18.07 13.44 1.29
C LEU A 107 17.08 13.21 0.12
N LEU A 108 15.80 13.42 0.33
CA LEU A 108 14.79 13.30 -0.73
C LEU A 108 14.99 14.38 -1.81
N VAL A 109 15.22 15.63 -1.40
CA VAL A 109 15.47 16.74 -2.34
C VAL A 109 16.76 16.52 -3.12
N ASP A 110 17.82 16.06 -2.46
CA ASP A 110 19.10 15.73 -3.12
C ASP A 110 18.99 14.54 -4.09
N THR A 111 18.13 13.58 -3.79
CA THR A 111 17.98 12.35 -4.60
C THR A 111 17.05 12.55 -5.80
N VAL A 112 16.01 13.37 -5.65
CA VAL A 112 15.00 13.60 -6.68
C VAL A 112 15.25 14.93 -7.38
N ASN A 113 15.88 14.89 -8.54
CA ASN A 113 16.32 16.07 -9.30
C ASN A 113 15.25 17.15 -9.58
N THR A 114 13.98 16.80 -9.49
CA THR A 114 12.86 17.72 -9.72
C THR A 114 12.17 18.17 -8.44
N ALA A 115 12.69 17.80 -7.29
CA ALA A 115 12.12 18.16 -6.00
C ALA A 115 12.82 19.41 -5.44
N ASP A 116 12.04 20.43 -5.11
CA ASP A 116 12.50 21.62 -4.39
C ASP A 116 12.24 21.51 -2.88
N TRP A 117 11.32 20.64 -2.48
CA TRP A 117 10.93 20.39 -1.08
C TRP A 117 10.23 19.05 -0.93
N ALA A 118 10.14 18.56 0.30
CA ALA A 118 9.45 17.32 0.65
C ALA A 118 8.27 17.57 1.61
N PHE A 119 7.17 16.89 1.37
CA PHE A 119 6.00 16.87 2.25
C PHE A 119 5.78 15.46 2.78
N PHE A 120 5.68 15.34 4.09
CA PHE A 120 5.46 14.06 4.75
C PHE A 120 4.00 13.86 5.11
N ALA A 121 3.48 12.70 4.81
CA ALA A 121 2.13 12.28 5.14
C ALA A 121 2.16 10.91 5.83
N LYS A 122 1.12 10.56 6.55
CA LYS A 122 1.08 9.31 7.29
C LYS A 122 0.98 8.08 6.40
N ASN A 123 0.39 8.22 5.23
CA ASN A 123 0.21 7.15 4.26
C ASN A 123 0.12 7.72 2.83
N GLY A 124 0.14 6.84 1.84
CA GLY A 124 0.09 7.23 0.44
C GLY A 124 -1.21 7.95 0.04
N ASN A 125 -2.33 7.61 0.65
CA ASN A 125 -3.61 8.26 0.36
C ASN A 125 -3.62 9.73 0.83
N ASP A 126 -3.06 10.04 1.99
CA ASP A 126 -2.92 11.40 2.49
C ASP A 126 -1.97 12.21 1.59
N ALA A 127 -0.87 11.57 1.13
CA ALA A 127 0.08 12.21 0.22
C ALA A 127 -0.56 12.52 -1.14
N THR A 128 -1.29 11.58 -1.73
CA THR A 128 -2.00 11.82 -3.00
C THR A 128 -3.08 12.87 -2.88
N GLN A 129 -3.81 12.89 -1.77
CA GLN A 129 -4.80 13.94 -1.49
C GLN A 129 -4.14 15.32 -1.40
N GLY A 130 -3.03 15.43 -0.67
CA GLY A 130 -2.24 16.66 -0.58
C GLY A 130 -1.73 17.12 -1.94
N ALA A 131 -1.18 16.21 -2.73
CA ALA A 131 -0.68 16.52 -4.08
C ALA A 131 -1.78 17.05 -5.00
N ILE A 132 -2.98 16.47 -4.95
CA ILE A 132 -4.14 16.93 -5.74
C ILE A 132 -4.60 18.33 -5.29
N MET A 133 -4.63 18.58 -3.99
CA MET A 133 -4.98 19.90 -3.46
C MET A 133 -3.97 20.96 -3.93
N CYS A 134 -2.67 20.67 -3.85
CA CYS A 134 -1.61 21.55 -4.36
C CYS A 134 -1.75 21.80 -5.87
N ALA A 135 -1.93 20.74 -6.66
CA ALA A 135 -2.08 20.84 -8.10
C ALA A 135 -3.30 21.68 -8.51
N ARG A 136 -4.44 21.49 -7.83
CA ARG A 136 -5.64 22.29 -8.06
C ARG A 136 -5.46 23.76 -7.65
N ALA A 137 -4.83 24.03 -6.51
CA ALA A 137 -4.56 25.37 -6.05
C ALA A 137 -3.63 26.12 -7.03
N TYR A 138 -2.58 25.46 -7.50
CA TYR A 138 -1.62 26.06 -8.43
C TYR A 138 -2.18 26.26 -9.84
N THR A 139 -2.89 25.28 -10.38
CA THR A 139 -3.38 25.29 -11.77
C THR A 139 -4.77 25.90 -11.94
N HIS A 140 -5.54 26.07 -10.86
CA HIS A 140 -6.97 26.41 -10.85
C HIS A 140 -7.85 25.44 -11.66
N ARG A 141 -7.33 24.23 -11.97
CA ARG A 141 -8.04 23.19 -12.71
C ARG A 141 -8.69 22.21 -11.75
N LYS A 142 -9.91 21.78 -12.06
CA LYS A 142 -10.70 20.86 -11.22
C LYS A 142 -10.51 19.40 -11.59
N LYS A 143 -10.28 19.11 -12.87
CA LYS A 143 -10.26 17.75 -13.40
C LYS A 143 -8.91 17.06 -13.20
N ILE A 144 -8.97 15.76 -12.88
CA ILE A 144 -7.83 14.86 -12.73
C ILE A 144 -8.01 13.72 -13.71
N ILE A 145 -6.90 13.29 -14.32
CA ILE A 145 -6.87 12.11 -15.17
C ILE A 145 -6.39 10.91 -14.34
N MET A 146 -7.12 9.81 -14.40
CA MET A 146 -6.80 8.56 -13.71
C MET A 146 -6.70 7.40 -14.69
N PHE A 147 -5.88 6.44 -14.38
CA PHE A 147 -5.83 5.18 -15.13
C PHE A 147 -6.91 4.22 -14.63
N GLN A 148 -7.75 3.75 -15.55
CA GLN A 148 -8.79 2.78 -15.20
C GLN A 148 -8.16 1.41 -14.89
N GLY A 149 -8.65 0.76 -13.82
CA GLY A 149 -8.18 -0.56 -13.42
C GLY A 149 -6.93 -0.55 -12.54
N TYR A 150 -6.43 0.63 -12.17
CA TYR A 150 -5.30 0.78 -11.26
C TYR A 150 -5.74 1.32 -9.91
N TYR A 151 -4.96 0.99 -8.88
CA TYR A 151 -5.20 1.48 -7.53
C TYR A 151 -4.61 2.88 -7.35
N HIS A 152 -5.43 3.82 -6.90
CA HIS A 152 -5.05 5.22 -6.64
C HIS A 152 -5.27 5.66 -5.18
N GLY A 153 -5.58 4.72 -4.29
CA GLY A 153 -5.96 4.97 -2.91
C GLY A 153 -7.45 4.71 -2.67
N VAL A 154 -7.93 5.12 -1.51
CA VAL A 154 -9.31 4.87 -1.05
C VAL A 154 -10.14 6.15 -0.92
N SER A 155 -9.60 7.32 -1.26
CA SER A 155 -10.35 8.57 -1.25
C SER A 155 -11.50 8.55 -2.26
N PRO A 156 -12.66 9.17 -1.96
CA PRO A 156 -13.81 9.17 -2.85
C PRO A 156 -13.50 9.62 -4.28
N TRP A 157 -12.64 10.63 -4.46
CA TRP A 157 -12.26 11.14 -5.77
C TRP A 157 -11.63 10.10 -6.71
N CYS A 158 -11.03 9.03 -6.17
CA CYS A 158 -10.38 7.97 -6.96
C CYS A 158 -11.24 6.72 -7.11
N GLN A 159 -12.46 6.72 -6.61
CA GLN A 159 -13.38 5.60 -6.71
C GLN A 159 -14.26 5.68 -7.96
N LYS A 160 -14.90 4.58 -8.32
CA LYS A 160 -15.93 4.56 -9.37
C LYS A 160 -17.18 5.27 -8.88
N LYS A 161 -17.91 5.93 -9.79
CA LYS A 161 -19.13 6.68 -9.47
C LYS A 161 -20.26 5.82 -8.87
N ASP A 162 -20.28 4.54 -9.21
CA ASP A 162 -21.25 3.55 -8.76
C ASP A 162 -20.76 2.72 -7.57
N TYR A 163 -19.60 3.07 -7.02
CA TYR A 163 -19.07 2.36 -5.86
C TYR A 163 -19.90 2.69 -4.60
N PRO A 164 -20.33 1.68 -3.82
CA PRO A 164 -21.16 1.91 -2.64
C PRO A 164 -20.53 2.91 -1.66
N GLY A 165 -21.29 3.94 -1.27
CA GLY A 165 -20.82 4.97 -0.34
C GLY A 165 -20.05 6.13 -0.97
N VAL A 166 -19.84 6.12 -2.28
CA VAL A 166 -19.21 7.24 -3.01
C VAL A 166 -20.30 8.18 -3.52
N LEU A 167 -20.18 9.47 -3.21
CA LEU A 167 -21.09 10.49 -3.73
C LEU A 167 -20.66 10.92 -5.15
N VAL A 168 -21.63 11.19 -6.02
CA VAL A 168 -21.33 11.58 -7.41
C VAL A 168 -20.54 12.90 -7.46
N GLU A 169 -20.81 13.82 -6.56
CA GLU A 169 -20.11 15.09 -6.41
C GLU A 169 -18.63 14.93 -6.02
N ASP A 170 -18.28 13.91 -5.26
CA ASP A 170 -16.89 13.62 -4.87
C ASP A 170 -16.04 13.22 -6.08
N VAL A 171 -16.65 12.53 -7.05
CA VAL A 171 -15.99 12.10 -8.29
C VAL A 171 -16.29 13.01 -9.48
N ALA A 172 -17.14 14.02 -9.33
CA ALA A 172 -17.48 14.96 -10.40
C ALA A 172 -16.29 15.78 -10.92
N GLY A 173 -15.27 15.96 -10.08
CA GLY A 173 -14.01 16.59 -10.45
C GLY A 173 -12.99 15.63 -11.10
N THR A 174 -13.30 14.34 -11.17
CA THR A 174 -12.45 13.35 -11.84
C THR A 174 -12.98 13.15 -13.26
N GLY A 175 -12.38 13.81 -14.23
CA GLY A 175 -12.70 13.63 -15.65
C GLY A 175 -11.87 12.51 -16.24
N VAL A 176 -12.56 11.58 -16.86
CA VAL A 176 -12.09 10.60 -17.84
C VAL A 176 -10.94 9.71 -17.38
N ALA A 177 -11.27 8.46 -17.08
CA ALA A 177 -10.31 7.36 -17.10
C ALA A 177 -9.71 7.23 -18.50
N ILE A 178 -8.40 7.44 -18.64
CA ILE A 178 -7.69 6.98 -19.84
C ILE A 178 -7.61 5.47 -19.73
N VAL A 179 -8.36 4.78 -20.57
CA VAL A 179 -8.20 3.33 -20.75
C VAL A 179 -6.93 3.13 -21.55
N ALA A 180 -5.81 2.97 -20.89
CA ALA A 180 -4.64 2.39 -21.51
C ALA A 180 -4.87 0.87 -21.62
N THR A 181 -5.70 0.44 -22.56
CA THR A 181 -5.69 -0.95 -22.98
C THR A 181 -4.39 -1.17 -23.73
N SER A 182 -3.38 -1.68 -23.05
CA SER A 182 -2.21 -2.23 -23.76
C SER A 182 -2.64 -3.54 -24.43
N THR A 183 -3.32 -3.43 -25.55
CA THR A 183 -3.35 -4.50 -26.54
C THR A 183 -2.08 -4.41 -27.38
N ALA A 184 -0.92 -4.47 -26.75
CA ALA A 184 0.29 -4.85 -27.44
C ALA A 184 0.18 -6.36 -27.71
N ARG A 185 -0.44 -6.72 -28.83
CA ARG A 185 -0.22 -8.03 -29.42
C ARG A 185 1.26 -8.09 -29.75
N VAL A 186 2.01 -8.84 -28.97
CA VAL A 186 3.32 -9.33 -29.39
C VAL A 186 3.04 -10.23 -30.59
N LYS A 187 3.51 -9.79 -31.76
CA LYS A 187 3.60 -10.61 -32.94
C LYS A 187 4.87 -11.44 -32.87
#